data_bd45a678734c02ac0be9e5dfb3140da6
#
_entry.id   bd45a678734c02ac0be9e5dfb3140da6
#
_cell.length_a   1.000
_cell.length_b   1.000
_cell.length_c   1.000
_cell.angle_alpha   90.00
_cell.angle_beta   90.00
_cell.angle_gamma   90.00
#
_symmetry.space_group_name_H-M   'P 1'
#
loop_
_entity.id
_entity.type
_entity.pdbx_description
1 polymer ?
#
loop_
_entity_poly.entity_id
_entity_poly.type
_entity_poly.pdbx_seq_one_letter_code
_entity_poly.pdbx_strand_id
1 'polypeptide(L)'
;MIWFTGLSGSGKSTVAIHVAEMLRTEGRRVEMLDGDAIRAVFPMTGFTRSERDAHVKRVGYLASRLEFHGVTVVASLVSPYRESRDFVRGLCQEFVEIHVSTPIEECERRDVKGLYAKARRGEISSFTGIDDPYEAPATPELVLDTSRMSVDEASARVMETIRRRVGMG
;
A
#
# COMPACT_ATOMS: atom_id res chain seq x y z
N MET A 1 -3.88 12.11 -0.26
CA MET A 1 -3.84 10.65 0.05
C MET A 1 -2.79 9.96 -0.79
N ILE A 2 -1.85 9.22 -0.18
CA ILE A 2 -0.81 8.44 -0.88
C ILE A 2 -1.06 6.97 -0.53
N TRP A 3 -1.33 6.12 -1.54
CA TRP A 3 -1.73 4.74 -1.38
C TRP A 3 -0.72 3.79 -2.01
N PHE A 4 0.03 3.08 -1.18
CA PHE A 4 0.94 2.03 -1.65
C PHE A 4 0.21 0.70 -1.75
N THR A 5 0.27 0.07 -2.92
CA THR A 5 -0.25 -1.27 -3.18
C THR A 5 0.83 -2.18 -3.77
N GLY A 6 0.72 -3.48 -3.56
CA GLY A 6 1.69 -4.48 -4.05
C GLY A 6 1.74 -5.72 -3.16
N LEU A 7 2.45 -6.74 -3.59
CA LEU A 7 2.57 -8.03 -2.91
C LEU A 7 3.19 -7.92 -1.50
N SER A 8 2.95 -8.89 -0.65
CA SER A 8 3.70 -9.03 0.60
C SER A 8 5.20 -9.12 0.28
N GLY A 9 6.07 -8.53 1.09
CA GLY A 9 7.52 -8.54 0.83
C GLY A 9 8.01 -7.63 -0.31
N SER A 10 7.11 -6.91 -1.01
CA SER A 10 7.51 -6.02 -2.11
C SER A 10 8.24 -4.74 -1.68
N GLY A 11 8.40 -4.46 -0.39
CA GLY A 11 9.09 -3.27 0.11
C GLY A 11 8.20 -2.03 0.30
N LYS A 12 6.89 -2.11 0.04
CA LYS A 12 5.98 -0.96 0.11
C LYS A 12 5.96 -0.27 1.48
N SER A 13 5.91 -1.02 2.60
CA SER A 13 5.90 -0.39 3.94
C SER A 13 7.20 0.34 4.24
N THR A 14 8.34 -0.17 3.79
CA THR A 14 9.65 0.48 3.97
C THR A 14 9.68 1.83 3.24
N VAL A 15 9.29 1.85 1.97
CA VAL A 15 9.23 3.10 1.19
C VAL A 15 8.18 4.05 1.74
N ALA A 16 7.00 3.54 2.14
CA ALA A 16 5.92 4.35 2.70
C ALA A 16 6.32 5.04 4.01
N ILE A 17 7.02 4.34 4.91
CA ILE A 17 7.55 4.91 6.16
C ILE A 17 8.53 6.04 5.85
N HIS A 18 9.48 5.80 4.95
CA HIS A 18 10.49 6.80 4.58
C HIS A 18 9.84 8.04 3.95
N VAL A 19 8.87 7.87 3.05
CA VAL A 19 8.08 8.98 2.47
C VAL A 19 7.32 9.74 3.55
N ALA A 20 6.71 9.05 4.51
CA ALA A 20 5.99 9.70 5.61
C ALA A 20 6.94 10.56 6.48
N GLU A 21 8.16 10.10 6.71
CA GLU A 21 9.19 10.86 7.44
C GLU A 21 9.65 12.09 6.65
N MET A 22 9.90 11.96 5.35
CA MET A 22 10.23 13.09 4.48
C MET A 22 9.14 14.16 4.51
N LEU A 23 7.87 13.77 4.40
CA LEU A 23 6.73 14.70 4.46
C LEU A 23 6.61 15.39 5.84
N ARG A 24 6.90 14.68 6.94
CA ARG A 24 6.94 15.27 8.29
C ARG A 24 8.07 16.28 8.41
N THR A 25 9.23 15.99 7.83
CA THR A 25 10.37 16.93 7.80
C THR A 25 10.04 18.21 7.02
N GLU A 26 9.17 18.11 5.99
CA GLU A 26 8.61 19.27 5.28
C GLU A 26 7.53 20.02 6.07
N GLY A 27 7.28 19.67 7.35
CA GLY A 27 6.30 20.32 8.22
C GLY A 27 4.85 19.88 8.01
N ARG A 28 4.59 18.80 7.27
CA ARG A 28 3.23 18.28 7.07
C ARG A 28 2.74 17.46 8.25
N ARG A 29 1.45 17.55 8.52
CA ARG A 29 0.78 16.60 9.41
C ARG A 29 0.56 15.30 8.65
N VAL A 30 1.23 14.22 9.07
CA VAL A 30 1.20 12.94 8.36
C VAL A 30 0.71 11.83 9.28
N GLU A 31 -0.30 11.09 8.82
CA GLU A 31 -0.73 9.82 9.42
C GLU A 31 -0.34 8.65 8.54
N MET A 32 0.26 7.63 9.16
CA MET A 32 0.64 6.39 8.49
C MET A 32 -0.39 5.30 8.80
N LEU A 33 -1.03 4.77 7.76
CA LEU A 33 -1.97 3.65 7.87
C LEU A 33 -1.35 2.38 7.30
N ASP A 34 -0.81 1.54 8.18
CA ASP A 34 -0.33 0.20 7.80
C ASP A 34 -1.47 -0.82 7.89
N GLY A 35 -1.68 -1.59 6.82
CA GLY A 35 -2.79 -2.53 6.72
C GLY A 35 -2.75 -3.64 7.77
N ASP A 36 -1.56 -4.10 8.17
CA ASP A 36 -1.43 -5.15 9.20
C ASP A 36 -1.69 -4.57 10.59
N ALA A 37 -1.19 -3.37 10.88
CA ALA A 37 -1.44 -2.69 12.15
C ALA A 37 -2.93 -2.42 12.36
N ILE A 38 -3.62 -1.93 11.32
CA ILE A 38 -5.08 -1.70 11.39
C ILE A 38 -5.83 -3.01 11.54
N ARG A 39 -5.40 -4.07 10.84
CA ARG A 39 -6.00 -5.40 10.95
C ARG A 39 -5.92 -5.95 12.38
N ALA A 40 -4.85 -5.68 13.10
CA ALA A 40 -4.68 -6.11 14.49
C ALA A 40 -5.65 -5.41 15.46
N VAL A 41 -6.10 -4.19 15.13
CA VAL A 41 -7.04 -3.42 15.96
C VAL A 41 -8.50 -3.81 15.70
N PHE A 42 -8.86 -4.11 14.45
CA PHE A 42 -10.22 -4.46 14.08
C PHE A 42 -10.46 -5.98 14.19
N PRO A 43 -11.43 -6.43 14.99
CA PRO A 43 -11.78 -7.84 15.07
C PRO A 43 -12.40 -8.34 13.75
N MET A 44 -12.36 -9.66 13.52
CA MET A 44 -12.98 -10.35 12.39
C MET A 44 -12.46 -9.88 11.00
N THR A 45 -11.18 -9.54 10.92
CA THR A 45 -10.51 -9.24 9.65
C THR A 45 -9.80 -10.49 9.13
N GLY A 46 -10.52 -11.37 8.45
CA GLY A 46 -9.96 -12.55 7.81
C GLY A 46 -9.26 -12.25 6.48
N PHE A 47 -9.05 -13.33 5.68
CA PHE A 47 -8.28 -13.26 4.45
C PHE A 47 -9.06 -13.75 3.22
N THR A 48 -10.35 -14.03 3.34
CA THR A 48 -11.22 -14.26 2.19
C THR A 48 -11.31 -13.00 1.33
N ARG A 49 -11.72 -13.17 0.06
CA ARG A 49 -11.88 -12.04 -0.86
C ARG A 49 -12.77 -10.93 -0.26
N SER A 50 -13.91 -11.28 0.29
CA SER A 50 -14.85 -10.31 0.89
C SER A 50 -14.27 -9.59 2.11
N GLU A 51 -13.54 -10.31 2.97
CA GLU A 51 -12.91 -9.72 4.16
C GLU A 51 -11.76 -8.79 3.78
N ARG A 52 -10.96 -9.15 2.76
CA ARG A 52 -9.92 -8.27 2.21
C ARG A 52 -10.52 -7.00 1.61
N ASP A 53 -11.59 -7.13 0.82
CA ASP A 53 -12.32 -6.01 0.23
C ASP A 53 -12.86 -5.08 1.32
N ALA A 54 -13.56 -5.63 2.31
CA ALA A 54 -14.09 -4.89 3.45
C ALA A 54 -12.97 -4.18 4.24
N HIS A 55 -11.81 -4.84 4.42
CA HIS A 55 -10.68 -4.24 5.12
C HIS A 55 -10.10 -3.05 4.34
N VAL A 56 -9.87 -3.18 3.04
CA VAL A 56 -9.37 -2.09 2.18
C VAL A 56 -10.34 -0.91 2.19
N LYS A 57 -11.65 -1.16 2.03
CA LYS A 57 -12.69 -0.11 2.09
C LYS A 57 -12.75 0.59 3.44
N ARG A 58 -12.59 -0.14 4.54
CA ARG A 58 -12.54 0.42 5.91
C ARG A 58 -11.33 1.34 6.09
N VAL A 59 -10.14 0.89 5.69
CA VAL A 59 -8.94 1.73 5.76
C VAL A 59 -9.08 2.96 4.86
N GLY A 60 -9.63 2.79 3.65
CA GLY A 60 -9.90 3.89 2.74
C GLY A 60 -10.86 4.93 3.31
N TYR A 61 -11.92 4.50 3.98
CA TYR A 61 -12.83 5.42 4.66
C TYR A 61 -12.13 6.21 5.78
N LEU A 62 -11.37 5.56 6.64
CA LEU A 62 -10.58 6.24 7.68
C LEU A 62 -9.62 7.26 7.07
N ALA A 63 -8.92 6.87 6.03
CA ALA A 63 -7.97 7.71 5.30
C ALA A 63 -8.65 8.96 4.72
N SER A 64 -9.82 8.80 4.08
CA SER A 64 -10.58 9.92 3.50
C SER A 64 -11.04 10.91 4.58
N ARG A 65 -11.38 10.41 5.78
CA ARG A 65 -11.76 11.30 6.89
C ARG A 65 -10.58 12.09 7.43
N LEU A 66 -9.41 11.47 7.57
CA LEU A 66 -8.18 12.16 7.95
C LEU A 66 -7.77 13.23 6.92
N GLU A 67 -7.82 12.86 5.64
CA GLU A 67 -7.55 13.78 4.53
C GLU A 67 -8.49 15.00 4.55
N PHE A 68 -9.80 14.76 4.73
CA PHE A 68 -10.80 15.83 4.84
C PHE A 68 -10.46 16.85 5.94
N HIS A 69 -9.81 16.41 7.01
CA HIS A 69 -9.35 17.27 8.10
C HIS A 69 -7.91 17.79 7.91
N GLY A 70 -7.40 17.75 6.69
CA GLY A 70 -6.10 18.33 6.31
C GLY A 70 -4.89 17.52 6.80
N VAL A 71 -5.06 16.23 7.04
CA VAL A 71 -3.95 15.31 7.35
C VAL A 71 -3.49 14.64 6.05
N THR A 72 -2.21 14.68 5.77
CA THR A 72 -1.63 13.88 4.68
C THR A 72 -1.59 12.42 5.12
N VAL A 73 -2.30 11.56 4.41
CA VAL A 73 -2.33 10.12 4.75
C VAL A 73 -1.40 9.35 3.82
N VAL A 74 -0.56 8.51 4.42
CA VAL A 74 0.27 7.52 3.71
C VAL A 74 -0.22 6.14 4.11
N ALA A 75 -0.83 5.41 3.19
CA ALA A 75 -1.36 4.07 3.44
C ALA A 75 -0.51 3.00 2.73
N SER A 76 -0.24 1.89 3.41
CA SER A 76 0.50 0.75 2.88
C SER A 76 -0.27 -0.54 3.09
N LEU A 77 -0.87 -1.07 2.02
CA LEU A 77 -1.65 -2.29 2.02
C LEU A 77 -1.33 -3.16 0.79
N VAL A 78 -1.56 -4.47 0.88
CA VAL A 78 -1.56 -5.32 -0.32
C VAL A 78 -2.66 -4.86 -1.27
N SER A 79 -3.88 -4.62 -0.76
CA SER A 79 -5.07 -4.15 -1.51
C SER A 79 -5.19 -4.82 -2.89
N PRO A 80 -5.41 -6.16 -2.95
CA PRO A 80 -5.17 -6.94 -4.15
C PRO A 80 -6.17 -6.68 -5.27
N TYR A 81 -7.36 -6.20 -4.96
CA TYR A 81 -8.45 -6.07 -5.93
C TYR A 81 -8.61 -4.63 -6.41
N ARG A 82 -8.76 -4.47 -7.70
CA ARG A 82 -8.88 -3.17 -8.37
C ARG A 82 -10.12 -2.42 -7.89
N GLU A 83 -11.25 -3.12 -7.82
CA GLU A 83 -12.53 -2.55 -7.37
C GLU A 83 -12.42 -1.86 -5.99
N SER A 84 -11.73 -2.48 -5.03
CA SER A 84 -11.54 -1.90 -3.70
C SER A 84 -10.71 -0.62 -3.74
N ARG A 85 -9.66 -0.58 -4.56
CA ARG A 85 -8.81 0.61 -4.71
C ARG A 85 -9.54 1.73 -5.43
N ASP A 86 -10.32 1.40 -6.46
CA ASP A 86 -11.15 2.37 -7.19
C ASP A 86 -12.22 2.99 -6.27
N PHE A 87 -12.82 2.17 -5.39
CA PHE A 87 -13.73 2.67 -4.37
C PHE A 87 -13.03 3.67 -3.43
N VAL A 88 -11.83 3.35 -2.95
CA VAL A 88 -11.05 4.25 -2.08
C VAL A 88 -10.67 5.53 -2.82
N ARG A 89 -10.24 5.44 -4.07
CA ARG A 89 -9.94 6.59 -4.93
C ARG A 89 -11.15 7.54 -5.02
N GLY A 90 -12.35 6.99 -5.14
CA GLY A 90 -13.58 7.78 -5.19
C GLY A 90 -13.98 8.47 -3.88
N LEU A 91 -13.41 8.05 -2.73
CA LEU A 91 -13.65 8.69 -1.43
C LEU A 91 -12.70 9.87 -1.15
N CYS A 92 -11.54 9.89 -1.77
CA CYS A 92 -10.48 10.84 -1.49
C CYS A 92 -10.54 12.04 -2.43
N GLN A 93 -10.13 13.22 -1.94
CA GLN A 93 -10.02 14.43 -2.74
C GLN A 93 -8.84 14.36 -3.69
N GLU A 94 -7.69 13.92 -3.16
CA GLU A 94 -6.45 13.71 -3.91
C GLU A 94 -5.96 12.29 -3.67
N PHE A 95 -5.82 11.49 -4.71
CA PHE A 95 -5.39 10.11 -4.60
C PHE A 95 -4.17 9.84 -5.50
N VAL A 96 -3.06 9.45 -4.87
CA VAL A 96 -1.82 9.08 -5.54
C VAL A 96 -1.56 7.60 -5.28
N GLU A 97 -1.78 6.75 -6.30
CA GLU A 97 -1.59 5.31 -6.21
C GLU A 97 -0.16 4.94 -6.62
N ILE A 98 0.56 4.33 -5.69
CA ILE A 98 1.91 3.84 -5.89
C ILE A 98 1.88 2.32 -5.99
N HIS A 99 2.11 1.79 -7.19
CA HIS A 99 2.21 0.35 -7.40
C HIS A 99 3.65 -0.11 -7.18
N VAL A 100 3.88 -0.85 -6.10
CA VAL A 100 5.17 -1.51 -5.85
C VAL A 100 5.16 -2.87 -6.53
N SER A 101 5.69 -2.90 -7.76
CA SER A 101 5.60 -4.02 -8.72
C SER A 101 6.78 -4.99 -8.64
N THR A 102 7.42 -5.09 -7.47
CA THR A 102 8.52 -6.04 -7.24
C THR A 102 8.08 -7.46 -7.62
N PRO A 103 8.86 -8.18 -8.45
CA PRO A 103 8.54 -9.53 -8.89
C PRO A 103 8.27 -10.48 -7.73
N ILE A 104 7.34 -11.43 -7.94
CA ILE A 104 6.93 -12.36 -6.88
C ILE A 104 8.10 -13.23 -6.40
N GLU A 105 8.98 -13.62 -7.28
CA GLU A 105 10.19 -14.42 -6.98
C GLU A 105 11.09 -13.68 -5.97
N GLU A 106 11.19 -12.35 -6.13
CA GLU A 106 11.96 -11.52 -5.20
C GLU A 106 11.21 -11.33 -3.88
N CYS A 107 9.88 -11.19 -3.91
CA CYS A 107 9.06 -11.13 -2.71
C CYS A 107 9.15 -12.44 -1.90
N GLU A 108 9.12 -13.59 -2.57
CA GLU A 108 9.33 -14.92 -1.97
C GLU A 108 10.76 -15.07 -1.41
N ARG A 109 11.77 -14.64 -2.15
CA ARG A 109 13.16 -14.69 -1.68
C ARG A 109 13.36 -13.88 -0.39
N ARG A 110 12.71 -12.74 -0.28
CA ARG A 110 12.73 -11.89 0.93
C ARG A 110 11.97 -12.50 2.08
N ASP A 111 10.80 -13.01 1.82
CA ASP A 111 9.82 -13.61 2.74
C ASP A 111 9.91 -13.16 4.20
N VAL A 112 9.97 -11.84 4.41
CA VAL A 112 10.28 -11.18 5.69
C VAL A 112 9.43 -11.68 6.86
N LYS A 113 8.21 -12.17 6.56
CA LYS A 113 7.22 -12.67 7.54
C LYS A 113 7.08 -14.19 7.54
N GLY A 114 7.82 -14.93 6.70
CA GLY A 114 7.68 -16.37 6.52
C GLY A 114 6.33 -16.81 5.94
N LEU A 115 5.59 -15.88 5.34
CA LEU A 115 4.23 -16.16 4.83
C LEU A 115 4.23 -16.93 3.51
N TYR A 116 5.18 -16.65 2.62
CA TYR A 116 5.32 -17.40 1.37
C TYR A 116 5.68 -18.85 1.63
N ALA A 117 6.63 -19.11 2.52
CA ALA A 117 6.99 -20.46 2.91
C ALA A 117 5.79 -21.23 3.48
N LYS A 118 4.96 -20.60 4.30
CA LYS A 118 3.73 -21.18 4.84
C LYS A 118 2.68 -21.45 3.75
N ALA A 119 2.48 -20.51 2.83
CA ALA A 119 1.55 -20.67 1.71
C ALA A 119 1.97 -21.82 0.78
N ARG A 120 3.26 -21.94 0.47
CA ARG A 120 3.79 -23.03 -0.35
C ARG A 120 3.66 -24.41 0.30
N ARG A 121 3.66 -24.48 1.64
CA ARG A 121 3.39 -25.73 2.38
C ARG A 121 1.89 -26.01 2.59
N GLY A 122 1.01 -25.13 2.07
CA GLY A 122 -0.45 -25.28 2.25
C GLY A 122 -0.96 -24.94 3.66
N GLU A 123 -0.13 -24.32 4.51
CA GLU A 123 -0.50 -23.90 5.87
C GLU A 123 -1.36 -22.62 5.87
N ILE A 124 -1.29 -21.85 4.79
CA ILE A 124 -2.10 -20.64 4.56
C ILE A 124 -2.77 -20.79 3.20
N SER A 125 -4.10 -20.64 3.16
CA SER A 125 -4.90 -20.58 1.92
C SER A 125 -5.21 -19.14 1.54
N SER A 126 -5.59 -18.93 0.29
CA SER A 126 -5.96 -17.61 -0.26
C SER A 126 -4.86 -16.56 -0.07
N PHE A 127 -3.60 -16.95 -0.27
CA PHE A 127 -2.47 -16.04 -0.16
C PHE A 127 -2.24 -15.30 -1.48
N THR A 128 -2.34 -13.97 -1.43
CA THR A 128 -2.22 -13.11 -2.62
C THR A 128 -0.87 -13.31 -3.33
N GLY A 129 -0.94 -13.65 -4.59
CA GLY A 129 0.22 -13.93 -5.46
C GLY A 129 0.58 -15.43 -5.54
N ILE A 130 -0.01 -16.31 -4.74
CA ILE A 130 0.19 -17.76 -4.80
C ILE A 130 -1.09 -18.45 -5.28
N ASP A 131 -2.14 -18.46 -4.48
CA ASP A 131 -3.43 -19.09 -4.74
C ASP A 131 -4.61 -18.10 -4.76
N ASP A 132 -4.33 -16.80 -4.54
CA ASP A 132 -5.28 -15.71 -4.69
C ASP A 132 -4.66 -14.61 -5.58
N PRO A 133 -5.43 -14.04 -6.53
CA PRO A 133 -4.87 -13.10 -7.50
C PRO A 133 -4.52 -11.74 -6.88
N TYR A 134 -3.49 -11.10 -7.44
CA TYR A 134 -3.22 -9.68 -7.30
C TYR A 134 -3.56 -8.98 -8.62
N GLU A 135 -4.55 -8.11 -8.61
CA GLU A 135 -4.96 -7.32 -9.76
C GLU A 135 -4.14 -6.02 -9.80
N ALA A 136 -3.10 -5.98 -10.62
CA ALA A 136 -2.28 -4.77 -10.77
C ALA A 136 -3.13 -3.55 -11.12
N PRO A 137 -2.82 -2.35 -10.58
CA PRO A 137 -3.49 -1.11 -10.97
C PRO A 137 -3.43 -0.87 -12.47
N ALA A 138 -4.52 -0.38 -13.06
CA ALA A 138 -4.56 -0.08 -14.50
C ALA A 138 -3.79 1.20 -14.83
N THR A 139 -3.93 2.22 -13.98
CA THR A 139 -3.36 3.56 -14.20
C THR A 139 -2.81 4.14 -12.88
N PRO A 140 -1.80 3.49 -12.26
CA PRO A 140 -1.19 4.04 -11.06
C PRO A 140 -0.42 5.34 -11.39
N GLU A 141 -0.35 6.25 -10.46
CA GLU A 141 0.44 7.49 -10.63
C GLU A 141 1.95 7.22 -10.68
N LEU A 142 2.39 6.12 -10.05
CA LEU A 142 3.79 5.67 -10.09
C LEU A 142 3.89 4.15 -9.96
N VAL A 143 4.81 3.57 -10.72
CA VAL A 143 5.22 2.15 -10.60
C VAL A 143 6.66 2.10 -10.12
N LEU A 144 6.93 1.28 -9.10
CA LEU A 144 8.24 1.08 -8.50
C LEU A 144 8.60 -0.40 -8.44
N ASP A 145 9.80 -0.75 -8.86
CA ASP A 145 10.39 -2.06 -8.61
C ASP A 145 11.54 -1.92 -7.59
N THR A 146 11.27 -2.28 -6.35
CA THR A 146 12.24 -2.18 -5.25
C THR A 146 13.33 -3.25 -5.29
N SER A 147 13.32 -4.15 -6.27
CA SER A 147 14.45 -5.05 -6.52
C SER A 147 15.61 -4.37 -7.25
N ARG A 148 15.33 -3.21 -7.87
CA ARG A 148 16.25 -2.50 -8.77
C ARG A 148 16.63 -1.11 -8.29
N MET A 149 16.18 -0.69 -7.11
CA MET A 149 16.44 0.65 -6.58
C MET A 149 16.55 0.62 -5.07
N SER A 150 17.28 1.58 -4.52
CA SER A 150 17.36 1.81 -3.08
C SER A 150 16.05 2.40 -2.53
N VAL A 151 15.91 2.38 -1.21
CA VAL A 151 14.77 3.02 -0.53
C VAL A 151 14.76 4.54 -0.79
N ASP A 152 15.94 5.17 -0.79
CA ASP A 152 16.09 6.60 -1.03
C ASP A 152 15.65 6.98 -2.44
N GLU A 153 16.10 6.24 -3.45
CA GLU A 153 15.70 6.45 -4.85
C GLU A 153 14.20 6.24 -5.05
N ALA A 154 13.63 5.17 -4.47
CA ALA A 154 12.19 4.91 -4.54
C ALA A 154 11.39 6.04 -3.89
N SER A 155 11.80 6.48 -2.70
CA SER A 155 11.14 7.56 -1.97
C SER A 155 11.25 8.91 -2.67
N ALA A 156 12.41 9.23 -3.25
CA ALA A 156 12.59 10.45 -4.03
C ALA A 156 11.62 10.51 -5.23
N ARG A 157 11.43 9.39 -5.95
CA ARG A 157 10.45 9.29 -7.05
C ARG A 157 9.01 9.48 -6.58
N VAL A 158 8.67 8.94 -5.41
CA VAL A 158 7.34 9.15 -4.81
C VAL A 158 7.14 10.63 -4.48
N MET A 159 8.11 11.28 -3.82
CA MET A 159 8.04 12.70 -3.48
C MET A 159 7.91 13.59 -4.72
N GLU A 160 8.66 13.31 -5.78
CA GLU A 160 8.52 14.00 -7.06
C GLU A 160 7.10 13.85 -7.65
N THR A 161 6.56 12.63 -7.62
CA THR A 161 5.20 12.36 -8.11
C THR A 161 4.14 13.11 -7.32
N ILE A 162 4.28 13.17 -5.99
CA ILE A 162 3.39 13.92 -5.10
C ILE A 162 3.45 15.42 -5.44
N ARG A 163 4.65 16.00 -5.52
CA ARG A 163 4.82 17.43 -5.81
C ARG A 163 4.20 17.83 -7.16
N ARG A 164 4.40 17.02 -8.18
CA ARG A 164 3.84 17.25 -9.53
C ARG A 164 2.31 17.19 -9.55
N ARG A 165 1.70 16.29 -8.76
CA ARG A 165 0.23 16.13 -8.70
C ARG A 165 -0.46 17.21 -7.88
N VAL A 166 0.14 17.62 -6.77
CA VAL A 166 -0.49 18.57 -5.83
C VAL A 166 -0.13 20.04 -6.18
N GLY A 167 0.52 20.26 -7.31
CA GLY A 167 0.85 21.62 -7.79
C GLY A 167 1.79 22.40 -6.86
N MET A 168 2.62 21.69 -6.10
CA MET A 168 3.61 22.28 -5.22
C MET A 168 4.94 22.44 -5.97
N GLY A 169 5.04 23.50 -6.72
CA GLY A 169 6.29 24.07 -7.25
C GLY A 169 6.73 25.22 -6.38
#